data_7ee7dff3a591e87ef5cc81b491574eee
#
_entry.id   7ee7dff3a591e87ef5cc81b491574eee
#
_cell.length_a   1.000
_cell.length_b   1.000
_cell.length_c   1.000
_cell.angle_alpha   90.00
_cell.angle_beta   90.00
_cell.angle_gamma   90.00
#
_symmetry.space_group_name_H-M   'P 1'
#
loop_
_entity.id
_entity.type
_entity.pdbx_description
1 polymer ?
#
loop_
_entity_poly.entity_id
_entity_poly.type
_entity_poly.pdbx_seq_one_letter_code
_entity_poly.pdbx_strand_id
1 'polypeptide(L)'
;MSEITIRPATLEDRAFIRSVSERTWPSTYGHIISQEQIDFMLEWMYSDNSLKEQFDKGHQFYIANLNGSDIGFCSVSKEVVAISLSEAAAATNAIAYKLNKLYVLPDAHGTGSGKALLQKAIAVAQTEGGSSLFLQVNKYNNAYTFYLKQGFVKEAEFKFDIGNGFYMDDYVMRLQF
;
A
#
# COMPACT_ATOMS: atom_id res chain seq x y z
N MET A 1 -6.16 -16.87 21.94
CA MET A 1 -5.24 -15.97 21.21
C MET A 1 -5.91 -15.54 19.92
N SER A 2 -5.73 -14.30 19.55
CA SER A 2 -6.25 -13.81 18.26
C SER A 2 -5.47 -14.46 17.11
N GLU A 3 -6.18 -15.12 16.21
CA GLU A 3 -5.57 -15.76 15.03
C GLU A 3 -5.65 -14.80 13.85
N ILE A 4 -4.49 -14.40 13.33
CA ILE A 4 -4.37 -13.61 12.11
C ILE A 4 -3.89 -14.52 10.99
N THR A 5 -4.66 -14.59 9.92
CA THR A 5 -4.29 -15.30 8.68
C THR A 5 -4.27 -14.34 7.50
N ILE A 6 -3.40 -14.60 6.54
CA ILE A 6 -3.30 -13.81 5.31
C ILE A 6 -3.58 -14.71 4.11
N ARG A 7 -4.55 -14.34 3.30
CA ARG A 7 -4.90 -15.06 2.07
C ARG A 7 -4.72 -14.21 0.82
N PRO A 8 -4.43 -14.81 -0.34
CA PRO A 8 -4.53 -14.09 -1.61
C PRO A 8 -5.95 -13.60 -1.85
N ALA A 9 -6.08 -12.41 -2.42
CA ALA A 9 -7.35 -11.91 -2.91
C ALA A 9 -7.56 -12.29 -4.39
N THR A 10 -8.81 -12.34 -4.78
CA THR A 10 -9.24 -12.55 -6.17
C THR A 10 -10.07 -11.37 -6.66
N LEU A 11 -10.46 -11.38 -7.93
CA LEU A 11 -11.36 -10.37 -8.51
C LEU A 11 -12.71 -10.27 -7.76
N GLU A 12 -13.14 -11.32 -7.09
CA GLU A 12 -14.38 -11.32 -6.30
C GLU A 12 -14.27 -10.48 -5.01
N ASP A 13 -13.04 -10.22 -4.54
CA ASP A 13 -12.78 -9.43 -3.34
C ASP A 13 -12.81 -7.91 -3.56
N ARG A 14 -13.05 -7.44 -4.79
CA ARG A 14 -13.03 -6.00 -5.12
C ARG A 14 -13.96 -5.17 -4.25
N ALA A 15 -15.18 -5.66 -4.00
CA ALA A 15 -16.15 -4.99 -3.15
C ALA A 15 -15.64 -4.84 -1.70
N PHE A 16 -14.98 -5.87 -1.17
CA PHE A 16 -14.36 -5.83 0.15
C PHE A 16 -13.21 -4.82 0.20
N ILE A 17 -12.30 -4.85 -0.78
CA ILE A 17 -11.16 -3.91 -0.89
C ILE A 17 -11.66 -2.46 -0.93
N ARG A 18 -12.67 -2.17 -1.76
CA ARG A 18 -13.31 -0.86 -1.82
C ARG A 18 -13.92 -0.45 -0.48
N SER A 19 -14.68 -1.35 0.14
CA SER A 19 -15.32 -1.10 1.43
C SER A 19 -14.32 -0.76 2.54
N VAL A 20 -13.21 -1.49 2.63
CA VAL A 20 -12.14 -1.17 3.60
C VAL A 20 -11.59 0.23 3.35
N SER A 21 -11.33 0.57 2.08
CA SER A 21 -10.79 1.89 1.71
C SER A 21 -11.76 3.02 2.06
N GLU A 22 -13.04 2.88 1.73
CA GLU A 22 -14.09 3.86 2.06
C GLU A 22 -14.24 4.07 3.58
N ARG A 23 -14.02 3.02 4.37
CA ARG A 23 -14.11 3.07 5.84
C ARG A 23 -12.84 3.60 6.52
N THR A 24 -11.69 3.47 5.90
CA THR A 24 -10.40 3.86 6.49
C THR A 24 -9.95 5.27 6.07
N TRP A 25 -10.22 5.67 4.86
CA TRP A 25 -9.70 6.93 4.29
C TRP A 25 -10.17 8.18 5.04
N PRO A 26 -11.44 8.33 5.43
CA PRO A 26 -11.89 9.51 6.18
C PRO A 26 -11.12 9.71 7.50
N SER A 27 -10.88 8.66 8.25
CA SER A 27 -10.14 8.75 9.52
C SER A 27 -8.63 8.95 9.30
N THR A 28 -8.08 8.41 8.22
CA THR A 28 -6.65 8.51 7.92
C THR A 28 -6.28 9.85 7.30
N TYR A 29 -7.10 10.35 6.37
CA TYR A 29 -6.77 11.50 5.53
C TYR A 29 -7.66 12.72 5.75
N GLY A 30 -8.76 12.62 6.50
CA GLY A 30 -9.74 13.70 6.66
C GLY A 30 -9.19 14.97 7.30
N HIS A 31 -8.09 14.89 8.03
CA HIS A 31 -7.36 16.02 8.61
C HIS A 31 -6.18 16.50 7.74
N ILE A 32 -5.90 15.82 6.61
CA ILE A 32 -4.76 16.08 5.72
C ILE A 32 -5.24 16.70 4.40
N ILE A 33 -6.30 16.15 3.82
CA ILE A 33 -6.84 16.54 2.52
C ILE A 33 -8.36 16.77 2.61
N SER A 34 -8.91 17.46 1.61
CA SER A 34 -10.36 17.73 1.57
C SER A 34 -11.20 16.49 1.30
N GLN A 35 -12.48 16.54 1.65
CA GLN A 35 -13.41 15.46 1.33
C GLN A 35 -13.52 15.23 -0.18
N GLU A 36 -13.53 16.30 -0.97
CA GLU A 36 -13.56 16.20 -2.43
C GLU A 36 -12.32 15.46 -2.97
N GLN A 37 -11.15 15.69 -2.39
CA GLN A 37 -9.92 14.96 -2.78
C GLN A 37 -10.00 13.49 -2.37
N ILE A 38 -10.53 13.18 -1.18
CA ILE A 38 -10.77 11.79 -0.75
C ILE A 38 -11.70 11.09 -1.74
N ASP A 39 -12.83 11.69 -2.08
CA ASP A 39 -13.81 11.11 -3.00
C ASP A 39 -13.21 10.88 -4.40
N PHE A 40 -12.47 11.87 -4.90
CA PHE A 40 -11.74 11.75 -6.17
C PHE A 40 -10.75 10.60 -6.16
N MET A 41 -9.93 10.47 -5.12
CA MET A 41 -8.91 9.42 -5.02
C MET A 41 -9.51 8.04 -4.80
N LEU A 42 -10.61 7.93 -4.04
CA LEU A 42 -11.32 6.66 -3.86
C LEU A 42 -11.91 6.16 -5.18
N GLU A 43 -12.53 7.03 -5.98
CA GLU A 43 -13.05 6.64 -7.30
C GLU A 43 -11.93 6.29 -8.27
N TRP A 44 -10.86 7.08 -8.29
CA TRP A 44 -9.73 6.86 -9.16
C TRP A 44 -9.01 5.53 -8.88
N MET A 45 -8.79 5.18 -7.62
CA MET A 45 -7.97 4.01 -7.23
C MET A 45 -8.77 2.77 -6.86
N TYR A 46 -10.04 2.91 -6.48
CA TYR A 46 -10.85 1.82 -5.91
C TYR A 46 -12.20 1.61 -6.60
N SER A 47 -12.47 2.27 -7.72
CA SER A 47 -13.62 1.88 -8.56
C SER A 47 -13.46 0.43 -9.02
N ASP A 48 -14.56 -0.22 -9.35
CA ASP A 48 -14.56 -1.62 -9.79
C ASP A 48 -13.63 -1.83 -10.99
N ASN A 49 -13.71 -0.92 -11.97
CA ASN A 49 -12.84 -0.95 -13.15
C ASN A 49 -11.36 -0.72 -12.79
N SER A 50 -11.07 0.25 -11.92
CA SER A 50 -9.69 0.53 -11.49
C SER A 50 -9.07 -0.66 -10.77
N LEU A 51 -9.80 -1.31 -9.86
CA LEU A 51 -9.34 -2.51 -9.19
C LEU A 51 -9.12 -3.66 -10.17
N LYS A 52 -10.06 -3.87 -11.11
CA LYS A 52 -9.90 -4.89 -12.14
C LYS A 52 -8.62 -4.67 -12.96
N GLU A 53 -8.38 -3.43 -13.41
CA GLU A 53 -7.16 -3.09 -14.14
C GLU A 53 -5.88 -3.35 -13.33
N GLN A 54 -5.91 -3.11 -12.03
CA GLN A 54 -4.76 -3.38 -11.16
C GLN A 54 -4.47 -4.88 -11.07
N PHE A 55 -5.50 -5.72 -10.92
CA PHE A 55 -5.33 -7.17 -10.99
C PHE A 55 -4.78 -7.61 -12.36
N ASP A 56 -5.33 -7.08 -13.45
CA ASP A 56 -4.91 -7.41 -14.83
C ASP A 56 -3.45 -7.00 -15.09
N LYS A 57 -2.98 -5.93 -14.45
CA LYS A 57 -1.58 -5.47 -14.50
C LYS A 57 -0.63 -6.25 -13.58
N GLY A 58 -1.12 -7.25 -12.88
CA GLY A 58 -0.30 -8.11 -12.04
C GLY A 58 -0.10 -7.60 -10.61
N HIS A 59 -0.89 -6.64 -10.14
CA HIS A 59 -0.89 -6.28 -8.73
C HIS A 59 -1.43 -7.46 -7.92
N GLN A 60 -0.69 -7.86 -6.89
CA GLN A 60 -1.05 -8.96 -6.00
C GLN A 60 -1.69 -8.37 -4.74
N PHE A 61 -2.94 -8.73 -4.50
CA PHE A 61 -3.68 -8.31 -3.31
C PHE A 61 -3.74 -9.44 -2.30
N TYR A 62 -3.61 -9.10 -1.02
CA TYR A 62 -3.73 -10.03 0.10
C TYR A 62 -4.68 -9.47 1.14
N ILE A 63 -5.47 -10.35 1.72
CA ILE A 63 -6.48 -10.00 2.73
C ILE A 63 -6.08 -10.58 4.07
N ALA A 64 -6.12 -9.75 5.11
CA ALA A 64 -5.96 -10.17 6.48
C ALA A 64 -7.30 -10.58 7.08
N ASN A 65 -7.34 -11.76 7.67
CA ASN A 65 -8.46 -12.27 8.43
C ASN A 65 -8.08 -12.36 9.91
N LEU A 66 -8.94 -11.86 10.76
CA LEU A 66 -8.79 -11.92 12.21
C LEU A 66 -9.98 -12.69 12.79
N ASN A 67 -9.71 -13.85 13.39
CA ASN A 67 -10.73 -14.70 14.03
C ASN A 67 -11.95 -15.00 13.12
N GLY A 68 -11.72 -15.25 11.83
CA GLY A 68 -12.76 -15.55 10.86
C GLY A 68 -13.37 -14.34 10.14
N SER A 69 -12.97 -13.12 10.46
CA SER A 69 -13.45 -11.89 9.80
C SER A 69 -12.35 -11.22 8.97
N ASP A 70 -12.65 -10.88 7.74
CA ASP A 70 -11.73 -10.09 6.89
C ASP A 70 -11.69 -8.64 7.39
N ILE A 71 -10.47 -8.12 7.66
CA ILE A 71 -10.30 -6.85 8.38
C ILE A 71 -9.35 -5.86 7.72
N GLY A 72 -8.71 -6.23 6.63
CA GLY A 72 -7.76 -5.36 5.96
C GLY A 72 -7.16 -6.01 4.73
N PHE A 73 -6.39 -5.23 3.98
CA PHE A 73 -5.70 -5.72 2.78
C PHE A 73 -4.41 -4.98 2.51
N CYS A 74 -3.55 -5.58 1.71
CA CYS A 74 -2.43 -4.89 1.06
C CYS A 74 -2.37 -5.24 -0.43
N SER A 75 -1.63 -4.42 -1.18
CA SER A 75 -1.34 -4.66 -2.59
C SER A 75 0.14 -4.43 -2.86
N VAL A 76 0.76 -5.37 -3.54
CA VAL A 76 2.18 -5.33 -3.91
C VAL A 76 2.32 -5.63 -5.41
N SER A 77 3.23 -4.94 -6.08
CA SER A 77 3.53 -5.15 -7.49
C SER A 77 5.03 -5.04 -7.79
N LYS A 78 5.45 -5.76 -8.81
CA LYS A 78 6.80 -5.63 -9.35
C LYS A 78 6.90 -4.34 -10.16
N GLU A 79 7.92 -3.55 -9.90
CA GLU A 79 8.23 -2.36 -10.70
C GLU A 79 9.23 -2.70 -11.80
N VAL A 80 8.79 -2.60 -13.04
CA VAL A 80 9.61 -2.95 -14.23
C VAL A 80 10.59 -1.83 -14.58
N VAL A 81 10.26 -0.60 -14.19
CA VAL A 81 11.15 0.55 -14.32
C VAL A 81 11.48 0.98 -12.89
N ALA A 82 12.71 0.71 -12.47
CA ALA A 82 13.19 1.32 -11.24
C ALA A 82 13.01 2.83 -11.37
N ILE A 83 12.13 3.43 -10.55
CA ILE A 83 12.33 4.83 -10.20
C ILE A 83 13.61 4.80 -9.37
N SER A 84 14.72 4.67 -10.08
CA SER A 84 16.03 4.74 -9.48
C SER A 84 16.30 6.20 -9.19
N LEU A 85 16.11 6.56 -7.95
CA LEU A 85 16.53 7.88 -7.44
C LEU A 85 18.04 7.90 -7.15
N SER A 86 18.72 6.77 -7.40
CA SER A 86 20.19 6.71 -7.31
C SER A 86 20.76 6.04 -8.56
N GLU A 87 21.80 6.64 -9.14
CA GLU A 87 22.55 6.09 -10.28
C GLU A 87 23.12 4.69 -9.97
N ALA A 88 23.39 4.38 -8.72
CA ALA A 88 23.88 3.08 -8.28
C ALA A 88 22.85 1.93 -8.43
N ALA A 89 21.57 2.20 -8.28
CA ALA A 89 20.53 1.20 -8.46
C ALA A 89 20.24 0.91 -9.94
N ALA A 90 20.43 1.89 -10.83
CA ALA A 90 20.29 1.73 -12.27
C ALA A 90 21.34 0.78 -12.88
N ALA A 91 22.51 0.66 -12.23
CA ALA A 91 23.62 -0.15 -12.73
C ALA A 91 23.54 -1.65 -12.40
N THR A 92 22.57 -2.09 -11.58
CA THR A 92 22.59 -3.46 -10.99
C THR A 92 21.50 -4.42 -11.46
N ASN A 93 20.62 -4.05 -12.41
CA ASN A 93 19.42 -4.84 -12.77
C ASN A 93 18.56 -5.22 -11.54
N ALA A 94 18.60 -4.44 -10.48
CA ALA A 94 17.89 -4.70 -9.25
C ALA A 94 16.37 -4.62 -9.46
N ILE A 95 15.65 -5.65 -9.02
CA ILE A 95 14.19 -5.70 -9.12
C ILE A 95 13.62 -5.05 -7.86
N ALA A 96 12.88 -3.95 -8.05
CA ALA A 96 12.14 -3.32 -6.97
C ALA A 96 10.68 -3.77 -6.97
N TYR A 97 10.13 -3.94 -5.78
CA TYR A 97 8.69 -4.12 -5.56
C TYR A 97 8.10 -2.89 -4.90
N LYS A 98 6.84 -2.61 -5.19
CA LYS A 98 6.10 -1.51 -4.58
C LYS A 98 4.97 -2.04 -3.71
N LEU A 99 4.92 -1.57 -2.47
CA LEU A 99 3.72 -1.67 -1.64
C LEU A 99 2.77 -0.55 -2.06
N ASN A 100 1.74 -0.89 -2.82
CA ASN A 100 0.81 0.11 -3.36
C ASN A 100 -0.21 0.57 -2.32
N LYS A 101 -0.68 -0.36 -1.49
CA LYS A 101 -1.77 -0.17 -0.54
C LYS A 101 -1.55 -1.05 0.69
N LEU A 102 -1.87 -0.52 1.86
CA LEU A 102 -1.98 -1.28 3.11
C LEU A 102 -2.97 -0.56 4.03
N TYR A 103 -4.13 -1.16 4.26
CA TYR A 103 -5.19 -0.62 5.09
C TYR A 103 -5.81 -1.70 5.95
N VAL A 104 -6.06 -1.36 7.21
CA VAL A 104 -6.74 -2.20 8.20
C VAL A 104 -7.91 -1.42 8.75
N LEU A 105 -9.05 -2.05 8.90
CA LEU A 105 -10.24 -1.43 9.49
C LEU A 105 -9.92 -0.82 10.86
N PRO A 106 -10.47 0.36 11.19
CA PRO A 106 -10.15 1.05 12.44
C PRO A 106 -10.32 0.17 13.70
N ASP A 107 -11.37 -0.64 13.73
CA ASP A 107 -11.66 -1.54 14.87
C ASP A 107 -10.64 -2.67 15.05
N ALA A 108 -9.82 -2.92 14.04
CA ALA A 108 -8.77 -3.94 14.06
C ALA A 108 -7.35 -3.34 14.19
N HIS A 109 -7.24 -2.05 14.42
CA HIS A 109 -5.95 -1.41 14.72
C HIS A 109 -5.36 -1.96 16.03
N GLY A 110 -4.04 -2.07 16.10
CA GLY A 110 -3.34 -2.60 17.26
C GLY A 110 -3.35 -4.12 17.42
N THR A 111 -4.01 -4.85 16.52
CA THR A 111 -4.05 -6.33 16.55
C THR A 111 -2.79 -7.00 15.96
N GLY A 112 -1.94 -6.25 15.28
CA GLY A 112 -0.80 -6.79 14.53
C GLY A 112 -1.11 -7.11 13.06
N SER A 113 -2.34 -6.92 12.61
CA SER A 113 -2.78 -7.26 11.24
C SER A 113 -2.05 -6.44 10.18
N GLY A 114 -1.79 -5.15 10.42
CA GLY A 114 -1.01 -4.32 9.51
C GLY A 114 0.43 -4.81 9.36
N LYS A 115 1.06 -5.25 10.45
CA LYS A 115 2.39 -5.85 10.41
C LYS A 115 2.38 -7.19 9.65
N ALA A 116 1.37 -8.02 9.85
CA ALA A 116 1.24 -9.30 9.14
C ALA A 116 1.07 -9.09 7.63
N LEU A 117 0.26 -8.12 7.21
CA LEU A 117 0.11 -7.75 5.79
C LEU A 117 1.43 -7.24 5.20
N LEU A 118 2.15 -6.38 5.91
CA LEU A 118 3.45 -5.88 5.45
C LEU A 118 4.48 -7.02 5.33
N GLN A 119 4.53 -7.92 6.29
CA GLN A 119 5.41 -9.09 6.23
C GLN A 119 5.08 -10.00 5.05
N LYS A 120 3.80 -10.14 4.71
CA LYS A 120 3.39 -10.87 3.50
C LYS A 120 3.89 -10.19 2.24
N ALA A 121 3.75 -8.88 2.12
CA ALA A 121 4.27 -8.13 0.96
C ALA A 121 5.79 -8.24 0.82
N ILE A 122 6.53 -8.17 1.92
CA ILE A 122 7.98 -8.38 1.96
C ILE A 122 8.34 -9.78 1.49
N ALA A 123 7.66 -10.81 2.00
CA ALA A 123 7.91 -12.21 1.64
C ALA A 123 7.65 -12.46 0.14
N VAL A 124 6.58 -11.90 -0.41
CA VAL A 124 6.29 -11.98 -1.86
C VAL A 124 7.42 -11.35 -2.66
N ALA A 125 7.81 -10.13 -2.33
CA ALA A 125 8.89 -9.43 -3.03
C ALA A 125 10.21 -10.22 -3.00
N GLN A 126 10.59 -10.76 -1.86
CA GLN A 126 11.80 -11.57 -1.70
C GLN A 126 11.72 -12.88 -2.49
N THR A 127 10.61 -13.61 -2.37
CA THR A 127 10.41 -14.91 -3.04
C THR A 127 10.45 -14.77 -4.57
N GLU A 128 9.98 -13.66 -5.09
CA GLU A 128 9.97 -13.35 -6.53
C GLU A 128 11.26 -12.67 -7.01
N GLY A 129 12.30 -12.65 -6.19
CA GLY A 129 13.65 -12.17 -6.56
C GLY A 129 13.82 -10.66 -6.46
N GLY A 130 12.94 -9.97 -5.74
CA GLY A 130 13.08 -8.55 -5.45
C GLY A 130 14.26 -8.26 -4.52
N SER A 131 14.94 -7.15 -4.75
CA SER A 131 16.04 -6.65 -3.92
C SER A 131 15.58 -5.62 -2.88
N SER A 132 14.38 -5.06 -3.08
CA SER A 132 13.82 -4.05 -2.18
C SER A 132 12.31 -3.96 -2.31
N LEU A 133 11.68 -3.43 -1.26
CA LEU A 133 10.29 -2.99 -1.26
C LEU A 133 10.25 -1.49 -0.97
N PHE A 134 9.57 -0.71 -1.81
CA PHE A 134 9.36 0.70 -1.56
C PHE A 134 7.88 1.06 -1.50
N LEU A 135 7.58 2.21 -0.94
CA LEU A 135 6.23 2.75 -0.81
C LEU A 135 6.22 4.27 -0.87
N GLN A 136 5.05 4.81 -1.12
CA GLN A 136 4.77 6.23 -0.97
C GLN A 136 3.81 6.42 0.22
N VAL A 137 4.12 7.34 1.10
CA VAL A 137 3.29 7.68 2.26
C VAL A 137 3.17 9.19 2.38
N ASN A 138 1.94 9.68 2.58
CA ASN A 138 1.73 11.11 2.79
C ASN A 138 2.54 11.60 3.99
N LYS A 139 3.15 12.77 3.86
CA LYS A 139 4.04 13.37 4.88
C LYS A 139 3.37 13.52 6.26
N TYR A 140 2.07 13.70 6.28
CA TYR A 140 1.28 13.91 7.51
C TYR A 140 0.55 12.66 7.99
N ASN A 141 0.74 11.53 7.29
CA ASN A 141 0.15 10.26 7.69
C ASN A 141 0.99 9.60 8.80
N ASN A 142 0.37 9.25 9.90
CA ASN A 142 1.00 8.56 11.03
C ASN A 142 1.63 7.20 10.65
N ALA A 143 1.23 6.60 9.53
CA ALA A 143 1.82 5.38 9.00
C ALA A 143 3.33 5.52 8.70
N TYR A 144 3.84 6.74 8.48
CA TYR A 144 5.27 6.99 8.34
C TYR A 144 6.07 6.41 9.53
N THR A 145 5.62 6.67 10.75
CA THR A 145 6.26 6.13 11.96
C THR A 145 6.18 4.61 12.03
N PHE A 146 5.07 4.02 11.58
CA PHE A 146 4.93 2.56 11.49
C PHE A 146 5.99 1.97 10.56
N TYR A 147 6.17 2.53 9.36
CA TYR A 147 7.15 2.04 8.40
C TYR A 147 8.60 2.22 8.88
N LEU A 148 8.92 3.32 9.56
CA LEU A 148 10.24 3.49 10.19
C LEU A 148 10.55 2.36 11.18
N LYS A 149 9.56 1.99 12.02
CA LYS A 149 9.70 0.88 12.98
C LYS A 149 9.85 -0.48 12.31
N GLN A 150 9.41 -0.63 11.06
CA GLN A 150 9.59 -1.85 10.27
C GLN A 150 10.90 -1.86 9.48
N GLY A 151 11.77 -0.89 9.64
CA GLY A 151 13.09 -0.82 9.01
C GLY A 151 13.14 -0.08 7.68
N PHE A 152 12.04 0.52 7.24
CA PHE A 152 12.05 1.39 6.06
C PHE A 152 12.79 2.69 6.37
N VAL A 153 13.49 3.21 5.37
CA VAL A 153 14.15 4.52 5.44
C VAL A 153 13.54 5.48 4.43
N LYS A 154 13.45 6.75 4.77
CA LYS A 154 13.04 7.79 3.84
C LYS A 154 14.15 7.97 2.78
N GLU A 155 13.79 7.81 1.52
CA GLU A 155 14.69 7.93 0.37
C GLU A 155 14.52 9.26 -0.35
N ALA A 156 13.27 9.74 -0.46
CA ALA A 156 12.94 10.95 -1.19
C ALA A 156 11.60 11.54 -0.72
N GLU A 157 11.30 12.73 -1.24
CA GLU A 157 9.99 13.35 -1.09
C GLU A 157 9.57 14.01 -2.40
N PHE A 158 8.29 13.88 -2.74
CA PHE A 158 7.71 14.42 -3.95
C PHE A 158 6.32 14.98 -3.71
N LYS A 159 6.02 16.02 -4.46
CA LYS A 159 4.65 16.53 -4.59
C LYS A 159 4.17 16.26 -5.99
N PHE A 160 3.15 15.42 -6.12
CA PHE A 160 2.59 15.01 -7.40
C PHE A 160 1.28 15.75 -7.65
N ASP A 161 1.14 16.32 -8.85
CA ASP A 161 -0.15 16.73 -9.38
C ASP A 161 -0.89 15.47 -9.85
N ILE A 162 -2.07 15.20 -9.26
CA ILE A 162 -2.90 14.04 -9.62
C ILE A 162 -4.11 14.41 -10.47
N GLY A 163 -4.16 15.64 -10.96
CA GLY A 163 -5.27 16.16 -11.72
C GLY A 163 -6.35 16.81 -10.84
N ASN A 164 -7.31 17.46 -11.49
CA ASN A 164 -8.44 18.12 -10.84
C ASN A 164 -8.04 19.17 -9.77
N GLY A 165 -6.82 19.71 -9.85
CA GLY A 165 -6.28 20.66 -8.87
C GLY A 165 -5.81 20.03 -7.56
N PHE A 166 -5.72 18.70 -7.49
CA PHE A 166 -5.28 17.95 -6.32
C PHE A 166 -3.83 17.53 -6.40
N TYR A 167 -3.20 17.35 -5.23
CA TYR A 167 -1.80 16.94 -5.10
C TYR A 167 -1.68 15.81 -4.08
N MET A 168 -0.69 14.93 -4.33
CA MET A 168 -0.14 14.00 -3.35
C MET A 168 1.22 14.52 -2.90
N ASP A 169 1.39 14.77 -1.60
CA ASP A 169 2.62 15.26 -1.00
C ASP A 169 3.21 14.15 -0.12
N ASP A 170 4.10 13.35 -0.71
CA ASP A 170 4.50 12.06 -0.18
C ASP A 170 5.99 11.97 0.10
N TYR A 171 6.34 11.16 1.10
CA TYR A 171 7.66 10.54 1.22
C TYR A 171 7.70 9.24 0.43
N VAL A 172 8.85 8.97 -0.19
CA VAL A 172 9.20 7.65 -0.69
C VAL A 172 10.07 6.97 0.36
N MET A 173 9.67 5.77 0.77
CA MET A 173 10.39 4.97 1.76
C MET A 173 10.77 3.62 1.16
N ARG A 174 11.93 3.10 1.53
CA ARG A 174 12.46 1.84 1.01
C ARG A 174 13.00 0.95 2.11
N LEU A 175 12.76 -0.34 1.95
CA LEU A 175 13.38 -1.42 2.70
C LEU A 175 14.26 -2.23 1.72
N GLN A 176 15.55 -2.28 1.97
CA GLN A 176 16.48 -3.16 1.25
C GLN A 176 16.47 -4.56 1.88
N PHE A 177 16.59 -5.55 1.04
CA PHE A 177 16.65 -6.96 1.48
C PHE A 177 18.08 -7.45 1.61
#